data_231c5e73c10cd5275ab4718e98bd35ba
#
_entry.id   231c5e73c10cd5275ab4718e98bd35ba
#
_cell.length_a   1.000
_cell.length_b   1.000
_cell.length_c   1.000
_cell.angle_alpha   90.00
_cell.angle_beta   90.00
_cell.angle_gamma   90.00
#
_symmetry.space_group_name_H-M   'P 1'
#
loop_
_entity.id
_entity.type
_entity.pdbx_description
1 polymer ?
#
loop_
_entity_poly.entity_id
_entity_poly.type
_entity_poly.pdbx_seq_one_letter_code
_entity_poly.pdbx_strand_id
1 'polypeptide(L)'
;PKDSAPLYVEMMGGSAKILARGRELFNQGKYRHAQEILNKLVYAEPGNQAARDLLADVFEQIGYQKESTSLRNSFLAGAYELRSGIPAGASPRTGGPDIFRGMTTGLLLDYLAVRLDSRKAEGLSYKVNLLTPDNGEKYAIELNNSALTSIRDFQIPNPDLTVTVNRSDIEKMLLGAASLEQL
;
A
#
# COMPACT_ATOMS: atom_id res chain seq x y z
N PRO A 1 0.13 -0.22 -12.66
CA PRO A 1 -1.05 -0.49 -13.51
C PRO A 1 -1.77 0.81 -13.91
N LYS A 2 -1.93 1.78 -12.99
CA LYS A 2 -2.68 3.02 -13.29
C LYS A 2 -2.08 3.84 -14.42
N ASP A 3 -0.75 3.93 -14.49
CA ASP A 3 -0.06 4.75 -15.50
C ASP A 3 -0.10 4.13 -16.90
N SER A 4 -0.03 2.79 -16.98
CA SER A 4 -0.03 2.07 -18.26
C SER A 4 -1.42 1.68 -18.77
N ALA A 5 -2.42 1.59 -17.90
CA ALA A 5 -3.75 1.14 -18.28
C ALA A 5 -4.43 1.99 -19.37
N PRO A 6 -4.36 3.35 -19.33
CA PRO A 6 -4.93 4.19 -20.39
C PRO A 6 -4.34 3.89 -21.76
N LEU A 7 -3.02 3.67 -21.86
CA LEU A 7 -2.37 3.32 -23.11
C LEU A 7 -2.89 1.98 -23.68
N TYR A 8 -3.05 0.97 -22.82
CA TYR A 8 -3.63 -0.30 -23.26
C TYR A 8 -5.06 -0.14 -23.75
N VAL A 9 -5.88 0.66 -23.07
CA VAL A 9 -7.28 0.93 -23.48
C VAL A 9 -7.32 1.60 -24.84
N GLU A 10 -6.47 2.59 -25.08
CA GLU A 10 -6.33 3.27 -26.38
C GLU A 10 -5.92 2.27 -27.47
N MET A 11 -4.84 1.51 -27.25
CA MET A 11 -4.34 0.50 -28.21
C MET A 11 -5.36 -0.57 -28.55
N MET A 12 -6.22 -0.95 -27.60
CA MET A 12 -7.29 -1.93 -27.80
C MET A 12 -8.54 -1.34 -28.47
N GLY A 13 -8.55 -0.06 -28.77
CA GLY A 13 -9.63 0.62 -29.50
C GLY A 13 -10.73 1.20 -28.63
N GLY A 14 -10.41 1.48 -27.36
CA GLY A 14 -11.27 2.22 -26.45
C GLY A 14 -12.21 1.36 -25.60
N SER A 15 -12.81 2.01 -24.61
CA SER A 15 -13.61 1.37 -23.55
C SER A 15 -14.79 0.57 -24.05
N ALA A 16 -15.54 1.11 -25.01
CA ALA A 16 -16.71 0.44 -25.55
C ALA A 16 -16.37 -0.88 -26.22
N LYS A 17 -15.25 -0.91 -26.98
CA LYS A 17 -14.78 -2.13 -27.65
C LYS A 17 -14.30 -3.19 -26.68
N ILE A 18 -13.58 -2.76 -25.63
CA ILE A 18 -13.11 -3.67 -24.56
C ILE A 18 -14.29 -4.26 -23.81
N LEU A 19 -15.28 -3.43 -23.47
CA LEU A 19 -16.48 -3.89 -22.75
C LEU A 19 -17.27 -4.91 -23.56
N ALA A 20 -17.50 -4.65 -24.85
CA ALA A 20 -18.17 -5.56 -25.76
C ALA A 20 -17.39 -6.89 -25.88
N ARG A 21 -16.07 -6.80 -26.09
CA ARG A 21 -15.23 -7.99 -26.19
C ARG A 21 -15.14 -8.77 -24.89
N GLY A 22 -15.10 -8.08 -23.76
CA GLY A 22 -15.16 -8.70 -22.44
C GLY A 22 -16.44 -9.50 -22.23
N ARG A 23 -17.59 -8.96 -22.64
CA ARG A 23 -18.89 -9.65 -22.60
C ARG A 23 -18.92 -10.89 -23.50
N GLU A 24 -18.38 -10.81 -24.71
CA GLU A 24 -18.27 -11.96 -25.60
C GLU A 24 -17.42 -13.08 -24.99
N LEU A 25 -16.25 -12.74 -24.44
CA LEU A 25 -15.35 -13.68 -23.78
C LEU A 25 -16.00 -14.32 -22.55
N PHE A 26 -16.72 -13.54 -21.76
CA PHE A 26 -17.50 -14.03 -20.63
C PHE A 26 -18.54 -15.08 -21.08
N ASN A 27 -19.33 -14.77 -22.11
CA ASN A 27 -20.35 -15.67 -22.65
C ASN A 27 -19.77 -16.97 -23.27
N GLN A 28 -18.49 -16.90 -23.70
CA GLN A 28 -17.74 -18.06 -24.19
C GLN A 28 -17.07 -18.89 -23.08
N GLY A 29 -17.22 -18.50 -21.81
CA GLY A 29 -16.52 -19.12 -20.68
C GLY A 29 -15.02 -18.83 -20.62
N LYS A 30 -14.52 -17.88 -21.42
CA LYS A 30 -13.10 -17.48 -21.49
C LYS A 30 -12.76 -16.43 -20.43
N TYR A 31 -13.06 -16.74 -19.17
CA TYR A 31 -13.00 -15.78 -18.07
C TYR A 31 -11.61 -15.16 -17.84
N ARG A 32 -10.53 -15.94 -18.01
CA ARG A 32 -9.16 -15.41 -17.85
C ARG A 32 -8.83 -14.34 -18.88
N HIS A 33 -9.27 -14.53 -20.14
CA HIS A 33 -9.06 -13.53 -21.18
C HIS A 33 -9.94 -12.29 -20.95
N ALA A 34 -11.19 -12.50 -20.51
CA ALA A 34 -12.07 -11.40 -20.13
C ALA A 34 -11.47 -10.59 -18.98
N GLN A 35 -10.96 -11.26 -17.94
CA GLN A 35 -10.27 -10.63 -16.82
C GLN A 35 -9.12 -9.73 -17.28
N GLU A 36 -8.27 -10.22 -18.18
CA GLU A 36 -7.07 -9.51 -18.63
C GLU A 36 -7.42 -8.15 -19.25
N ILE A 37 -8.37 -8.10 -20.16
CA ILE A 37 -8.75 -6.86 -20.86
C ILE A 37 -9.62 -5.94 -19.97
N LEU A 38 -10.56 -6.48 -19.20
CA LEU A 38 -11.43 -5.72 -18.32
C LEU A 38 -10.66 -5.11 -17.16
N ASN A 39 -9.64 -5.78 -16.66
CA ASN A 39 -8.79 -5.25 -15.60
C ASN A 39 -8.07 -3.97 -16.06
N LYS A 40 -7.57 -3.93 -17.31
CA LYS A 40 -7.00 -2.70 -17.88
C LYS A 40 -8.04 -1.58 -17.94
N LEU A 41 -9.26 -1.88 -18.37
CA LEU A 41 -10.34 -0.89 -18.44
C LEU A 41 -10.70 -0.34 -17.07
N VAL A 42 -10.85 -1.17 -16.05
CA VAL A 42 -11.17 -0.73 -14.69
C VAL A 42 -10.05 0.11 -14.07
N TYR A 43 -8.78 -0.20 -14.37
CA TYR A 43 -7.65 0.65 -13.92
C TYR A 43 -7.59 1.99 -14.65
N ALA A 44 -7.94 2.03 -15.93
CA ALA A 44 -7.97 3.28 -16.70
C ALA A 44 -9.18 4.15 -16.32
N GLU A 45 -10.32 3.53 -16.10
CA GLU A 45 -11.61 4.18 -15.82
C GLU A 45 -12.24 3.62 -14.53
N PRO A 46 -11.74 3.97 -13.33
CA PRO A 46 -12.25 3.42 -12.07
C PRO A 46 -13.73 3.71 -11.79
N GLY A 47 -14.26 4.78 -12.41
CA GLY A 47 -15.69 5.15 -12.33
C GLY A 47 -16.60 4.42 -13.32
N ASN A 48 -16.06 3.59 -14.23
CA ASN A 48 -16.86 2.86 -15.20
C ASN A 48 -17.56 1.66 -14.55
N GLN A 49 -18.78 1.89 -14.08
CA GLN A 49 -19.53 0.86 -13.32
C GLN A 49 -19.82 -0.37 -14.17
N ALA A 50 -20.13 -0.21 -15.45
CA ALA A 50 -20.40 -1.35 -16.36
C ALA A 50 -19.17 -2.27 -16.51
N ALA A 51 -17.97 -1.69 -16.56
CA ALA A 51 -16.72 -2.44 -16.61
C ALA A 51 -16.44 -3.15 -15.27
N ARG A 52 -16.70 -2.46 -14.15
CA ARG A 52 -16.55 -3.02 -12.80
C ARG A 52 -17.49 -4.20 -12.57
N ASP A 53 -18.76 -4.05 -12.94
CA ASP A 53 -19.76 -5.11 -12.79
C ASP A 53 -19.42 -6.34 -13.63
N LEU A 54 -19.02 -6.14 -14.90
CA LEU A 54 -18.63 -7.26 -15.74
C LEU A 54 -17.34 -7.93 -15.24
N LEU A 55 -16.36 -7.19 -14.75
CA LEU A 55 -15.16 -7.76 -14.17
C LEU A 55 -15.48 -8.52 -12.87
N ALA A 56 -16.45 -8.04 -12.08
CA ALA A 56 -16.92 -8.73 -10.88
C ALA A 56 -17.57 -10.08 -11.23
N ASP A 57 -18.44 -10.12 -12.27
CA ASP A 57 -19.02 -11.35 -12.79
C ASP A 57 -17.94 -12.35 -13.21
N VAL A 58 -16.89 -11.85 -13.90
CA VAL A 58 -15.74 -12.65 -14.32
C VAL A 58 -14.99 -13.20 -13.10
N PHE A 59 -14.74 -12.38 -12.09
CA PHE A 59 -14.04 -12.81 -10.85
C PHE A 59 -14.82 -13.88 -10.10
N GLU A 60 -16.15 -13.76 -10.02
CA GLU A 60 -16.99 -14.80 -9.41
C GLU A 60 -16.85 -16.14 -10.15
N GLN A 61 -16.94 -16.13 -11.48
CA GLN A 61 -16.80 -17.36 -12.27
C GLN A 61 -15.40 -17.99 -12.09
N ILE A 62 -14.34 -17.18 -12.05
CA ILE A 62 -12.99 -17.69 -11.78
C ILE A 62 -12.89 -18.23 -10.35
N GLY A 63 -13.46 -17.52 -9.38
CA GLY A 63 -13.45 -17.91 -7.97
C GLY A 63 -14.13 -19.25 -7.74
N TYR A 64 -15.33 -19.45 -8.31
CA TYR A 64 -16.07 -20.71 -8.18
C TYR A 64 -15.35 -21.93 -8.79
N GLN A 65 -14.45 -21.70 -9.73
CA GLN A 65 -13.63 -22.76 -10.34
C GLN A 65 -12.33 -23.05 -9.56
N LYS A 66 -12.07 -22.38 -8.44
CA LYS A 66 -10.85 -22.59 -7.66
C LYS A 66 -11.08 -23.59 -6.52
N GLU A 67 -10.22 -24.60 -6.45
CA GLU A 67 -10.17 -25.54 -5.32
C GLU A 67 -9.55 -24.89 -4.08
N SER A 68 -8.48 -24.10 -4.27
CA SER A 68 -7.81 -23.38 -3.20
C SER A 68 -8.75 -22.33 -2.58
N THR A 69 -9.02 -22.47 -1.30
CA THR A 69 -9.87 -21.54 -0.52
C THR A 69 -9.33 -20.11 -0.56
N SER A 70 -8.02 -19.93 -0.44
CA SER A 70 -7.39 -18.61 -0.49
C SER A 70 -7.59 -17.93 -1.84
N LEU A 71 -7.38 -18.64 -2.94
CA LEU A 71 -7.60 -18.09 -4.27
C LEU A 71 -9.08 -17.82 -4.54
N ARG A 72 -9.96 -18.73 -4.15
CA ARG A 72 -11.41 -18.53 -4.25
C ARG A 72 -11.83 -17.25 -3.53
N ASN A 73 -11.46 -17.13 -2.27
CA ASN A 73 -11.83 -15.97 -1.46
C ASN A 73 -11.25 -14.66 -2.00
N SER A 74 -10.02 -14.68 -2.55
CA SER A 74 -9.43 -13.49 -3.17
C SER A 74 -10.24 -13.01 -4.37
N PHE A 75 -10.69 -13.90 -5.24
CA PHE A 75 -11.53 -13.54 -6.39
C PHE A 75 -12.92 -13.06 -5.95
N LEU A 76 -13.55 -13.74 -4.99
CA LEU A 76 -14.88 -13.35 -4.51
C LEU A 76 -14.85 -12.02 -3.75
N ALA A 77 -13.82 -11.77 -2.95
CA ALA A 77 -13.61 -10.48 -2.30
C ALA A 77 -13.39 -9.36 -3.34
N GLY A 78 -12.56 -9.60 -4.35
CA GLY A 78 -12.37 -8.65 -5.45
C GLY A 78 -13.66 -8.35 -6.22
N ALA A 79 -14.51 -9.35 -6.44
CA ALA A 79 -15.81 -9.14 -7.05
C ALA A 79 -16.74 -8.26 -6.19
N TYR A 80 -16.75 -8.50 -4.88
CA TYR A 80 -17.49 -7.67 -3.93
C TYR A 80 -16.99 -6.22 -3.94
N GLU A 81 -15.68 -6.01 -3.86
CA GLU A 81 -15.08 -4.67 -3.86
C GLU A 81 -15.34 -3.91 -5.17
N LEU A 82 -15.35 -4.59 -6.31
CA LEU A 82 -15.70 -3.99 -7.60
C LEU A 82 -17.12 -3.43 -7.62
N ARG A 83 -18.09 -4.12 -7.01
CA ARG A 83 -19.49 -3.67 -6.95
C ARG A 83 -19.76 -2.65 -5.86
N SER A 84 -19.22 -2.87 -4.68
CA SER A 84 -19.61 -2.16 -3.44
C SER A 84 -18.54 -1.24 -2.87
N GLY A 85 -17.32 -1.28 -3.43
CA GLY A 85 -16.15 -0.62 -2.85
C GLY A 85 -15.53 -1.44 -1.70
N ILE A 86 -14.44 -0.91 -1.15
CA ILE A 86 -13.72 -1.55 -0.05
C ILE A 86 -14.53 -1.35 1.24
N PRO A 87 -14.88 -2.43 1.97
CA PRO A 87 -15.61 -2.30 3.23
C PRO A 87 -14.86 -1.45 4.25
N ALA A 88 -15.57 -0.60 4.97
CA ALA A 88 -15.00 0.17 6.06
C ALA A 88 -14.40 -0.78 7.12
N GLY A 89 -13.15 -0.56 7.50
CA GLY A 89 -12.46 -1.40 8.48
C GLY A 89 -11.93 -2.74 7.95
N ALA A 90 -12.01 -3.00 6.64
CA ALA A 90 -11.49 -4.23 6.03
C ALA A 90 -9.95 -4.36 6.10
N SER A 91 -9.23 -3.26 6.28
CA SER A 91 -7.78 -3.31 6.47
C SER A 91 -7.45 -3.69 7.91
N PRO A 92 -6.82 -4.84 8.15
CA PRO A 92 -6.37 -5.18 9.50
C PRO A 92 -5.34 -4.14 9.96
N ARG A 93 -5.49 -3.66 11.19
CA ARG A 93 -4.45 -2.85 11.83
C ARG A 93 -3.31 -3.79 12.20
N THR A 94 -2.23 -3.76 11.42
CA THR A 94 -1.03 -4.59 11.66
C THR A 94 -0.10 -4.02 12.72
N GLY A 95 -0.37 -2.81 13.23
CA GLY A 95 0.38 -2.16 14.30
C GLY A 95 -0.50 -1.96 15.53
N GLY A 96 -0.49 -2.92 16.45
CA GLY A 96 -1.06 -2.76 17.78
C GLY A 96 -0.01 -2.28 18.80
N PRO A 97 -0.43 -1.83 20.00
CA PRO A 97 0.49 -1.41 21.06
C PRO A 97 1.53 -2.48 21.41
N ASP A 98 1.13 -3.73 21.43
CA ASP A 98 2.00 -4.87 21.78
C ASP A 98 3.09 -5.10 20.74
N ILE A 99 2.77 -4.88 19.46
CA ILE A 99 3.74 -5.00 18.37
C ILE A 99 4.80 -3.91 18.49
N PHE A 100 4.39 -2.63 18.67
CA PHE A 100 5.33 -1.52 18.79
C PHE A 100 6.20 -1.63 20.06
N ARG A 101 5.64 -2.11 21.17
CA ARG A 101 6.40 -2.37 22.41
C ARG A 101 7.43 -3.49 22.23
N GLY A 102 7.11 -4.52 21.46
CA GLY A 102 8.01 -5.62 21.17
C GLY A 102 9.11 -5.32 20.15
N MET A 103 8.99 -4.22 19.40
CA MET A 103 10.02 -3.81 18.44
C MET A 103 11.23 -3.20 19.12
N THR A 104 12.44 -3.56 18.68
CA THR A 104 13.63 -2.77 18.97
C THR A 104 13.53 -1.39 18.30
N THR A 105 14.29 -0.40 18.77
CA THR A 105 14.30 0.93 18.12
C THR A 105 14.71 0.85 16.65
N GLY A 106 15.69 0.00 16.32
CA GLY A 106 16.10 -0.23 14.92
C GLY A 106 14.96 -0.77 14.07
N LEU A 107 14.25 -1.81 14.55
CA LEU A 107 13.11 -2.37 13.82
C LEU A 107 11.95 -1.36 13.66
N LEU A 108 11.79 -0.47 14.64
CA LEU A 108 10.82 0.62 14.54
C LEU A 108 11.20 1.64 13.45
N LEU A 109 12.49 1.98 13.35
CA LEU A 109 13.00 2.85 12.29
C LEU A 109 12.84 2.19 10.91
N ASP A 110 13.10 0.88 10.79
CA ASP A 110 12.85 0.11 9.57
C ASP A 110 11.35 0.09 9.22
N TYR A 111 10.48 -0.05 10.21
CA TYR A 111 9.03 0.05 10.01
C TYR A 111 8.63 1.42 9.47
N LEU A 112 9.20 2.51 9.98
CA LEU A 112 8.96 3.86 9.46
C LEU A 112 9.49 4.02 8.04
N ALA A 113 10.65 3.43 7.73
CA ALA A 113 11.23 3.44 6.40
C ALA A 113 10.29 2.78 5.35
N VAL A 114 9.69 1.65 5.70
CA VAL A 114 8.71 0.96 4.83
C VAL A 114 7.44 1.78 4.63
N ARG A 115 7.05 2.59 5.60
CA ARG A 115 5.85 3.44 5.54
C ARG A 115 6.08 4.81 4.91
N LEU A 116 7.30 5.13 4.58
CA LEU A 116 7.64 6.41 3.94
C LEU A 116 6.88 6.56 2.61
N ASP A 117 6.19 7.68 2.44
CA ASP A 117 5.63 8.07 1.15
C ASP A 117 6.76 8.60 0.25
N SER A 118 7.30 7.72 -0.58
CA SER A 118 8.43 8.03 -1.45
C SER A 118 8.16 9.17 -2.43
N ARG A 119 6.91 9.39 -2.83
CA ARG A 119 6.54 10.51 -3.72
C ARG A 119 6.62 11.85 -3.00
N LYS A 120 6.18 11.90 -1.73
CA LYS A 120 6.30 13.11 -0.90
C LYS A 120 7.73 13.37 -0.47
N ALA A 121 8.54 12.33 -0.40
CA ALA A 121 9.96 12.42 -0.03
C ALA A 121 10.88 12.75 -1.21
N GLU A 122 10.35 12.84 -2.44
CA GLU A 122 11.13 13.14 -3.63
C GLU A 122 11.82 14.53 -3.51
N GLY A 123 13.12 14.54 -3.76
CA GLY A 123 13.94 15.75 -3.67
C GLY A 123 14.31 16.18 -2.25
N LEU A 124 13.81 15.50 -1.20
CA LEU A 124 14.19 15.79 0.18
C LEU A 124 15.46 15.03 0.57
N SER A 125 16.33 15.71 1.32
CA SER A 125 17.54 15.13 1.90
C SER A 125 17.74 15.68 3.31
N TYR A 126 17.78 14.79 4.30
CA TYR A 126 17.98 15.16 5.71
C TYR A 126 18.91 14.17 6.41
N LYS A 127 19.75 14.70 7.30
CA LYS A 127 20.62 13.96 8.20
C LYS A 127 20.20 14.24 9.62
N VAL A 128 19.77 13.21 10.33
CA VAL A 128 19.19 13.36 11.68
C VAL A 128 19.94 12.45 12.64
N ASN A 129 20.34 13.01 13.79
CA ASN A 129 20.79 12.22 14.93
C ASN A 129 19.62 12.00 15.87
N LEU A 130 19.29 10.76 16.19
CA LEU A 130 18.28 10.38 17.17
C LEU A 130 18.94 9.86 18.42
N LEU A 131 18.54 10.40 19.57
CA LEU A 131 18.95 9.97 20.90
C LEU A 131 17.69 9.54 21.67
N THR A 132 17.72 8.33 22.24
CA THR A 132 16.63 7.82 23.09
C THR A 132 17.14 7.60 24.51
N PRO A 133 17.00 8.61 25.41
CA PRO A 133 17.60 8.58 26.74
C PRO A 133 17.09 7.47 27.65
N ASP A 134 15.81 7.08 27.49
CA ASP A 134 15.17 6.05 28.32
C ASP A 134 15.75 4.64 28.13
N ASN A 135 16.33 4.35 26.97
CA ASN A 135 17.02 3.09 26.70
C ASN A 135 18.50 3.23 26.34
N GLY A 136 19.01 4.48 26.31
CA GLY A 136 20.42 4.79 26.06
C GLY A 136 20.89 4.55 24.63
N GLU A 137 19.97 4.39 23.67
CA GLU A 137 20.32 4.14 22.27
C GLU A 137 20.51 5.43 21.50
N LYS A 138 21.32 5.35 20.45
CA LYS A 138 21.57 6.43 19.50
C LYS A 138 21.57 5.91 18.07
N TYR A 139 21.03 6.69 17.15
CA TYR A 139 20.94 6.35 15.74
C TYR A 139 21.30 7.56 14.89
N ALA A 140 22.01 7.30 13.79
CA ALA A 140 22.08 8.19 12.65
C ALA A 140 20.96 7.80 11.68
N ILE A 141 20.17 8.76 11.22
CA ILE A 141 19.07 8.56 10.29
C ILE A 141 19.33 9.44 9.08
N GLU A 142 19.24 8.89 7.90
CA GLU A 142 19.32 9.64 6.65
C GLU A 142 18.07 9.43 5.81
N LEU A 143 17.47 10.53 5.38
CA LEU A 143 16.49 10.56 4.30
C LEU A 143 17.21 11.05 3.05
N ASN A 144 17.32 10.19 2.03
CA ASN A 144 17.92 10.57 0.76
C ASN A 144 17.35 9.67 -0.35
N ASN A 145 17.23 10.22 -1.57
CA ASN A 145 16.69 9.48 -2.71
C ASN A 145 15.34 8.80 -2.42
N SER A 146 14.47 9.47 -1.67
CA SER A 146 13.17 8.95 -1.24
C SER A 146 13.23 7.66 -0.41
N ALA A 147 14.37 7.40 0.24
CA ALA A 147 14.57 6.28 1.14
C ALA A 147 15.04 6.77 2.51
N LEU A 148 14.52 6.14 3.57
CA LEU A 148 14.96 6.35 4.94
C LEU A 148 15.86 5.19 5.36
N THR A 149 17.03 5.52 5.90
CA THR A 149 18.00 4.54 6.41
C THR A 149 18.42 4.90 7.82
N SER A 150 18.81 3.91 8.62
CA SER A 150 19.29 4.15 9.98
C SER A 150 20.53 3.31 10.30
N ILE A 151 21.43 3.86 11.11
CA ILE A 151 22.64 3.19 11.60
C ILE A 151 22.68 3.35 13.12
N ARG A 152 22.68 2.23 13.83
CA ARG A 152 22.79 2.20 15.29
C ARG A 152 24.20 2.54 15.77
N ASP A 153 24.30 3.16 16.93
CA ASP A 153 25.53 3.49 17.63
C ASP A 153 26.45 4.42 16.82
N PHE A 154 25.91 5.13 15.85
CA PHE A 154 26.60 6.13 15.07
C PHE A 154 25.90 7.48 15.17
N GLN A 155 26.67 8.56 15.07
CA GLN A 155 26.16 9.93 15.03
C GLN A 155 26.82 10.66 13.87
N ILE A 156 26.04 11.32 13.05
CA ILE A 156 26.51 12.07 11.88
C ILE A 156 27.20 13.35 12.37
N PRO A 157 28.43 13.64 11.96
CA PRO A 157 29.03 14.95 12.18
C PRO A 157 28.24 16.02 11.41
N ASN A 158 27.85 17.10 12.08
CA ASN A 158 27.04 18.19 11.49
C ASN A 158 25.71 17.69 10.88
N PRO A 159 24.81 17.11 11.67
CA PRO A 159 23.48 16.73 11.23
C PRO A 159 22.63 17.99 10.97
N ASP A 160 21.60 17.85 10.12
CA ASP A 160 20.60 18.91 9.92
C ASP A 160 19.74 19.09 11.18
N LEU A 161 19.54 18.00 11.93
CA LEU A 161 18.75 17.99 13.17
C LEU A 161 19.27 16.92 14.13
N THR A 162 19.25 17.25 15.44
CA THR A 162 19.39 16.26 16.51
C THR A 162 18.10 16.19 17.30
N VAL A 163 17.50 15.01 17.37
CA VAL A 163 16.27 14.73 18.08
C VAL A 163 16.60 13.93 19.34
N THR A 164 16.20 14.44 20.49
CA THR A 164 16.28 13.72 21.77
C THR A 164 14.86 13.47 22.24
N VAL A 165 14.44 12.24 22.25
CA VAL A 165 13.07 11.83 22.59
C VAL A 165 13.10 10.43 23.20
N ASN A 166 12.27 10.17 24.19
CA ASN A 166 12.19 8.83 24.77
C ASN A 166 11.62 7.83 23.75
N ARG A 167 12.15 6.62 23.72
CA ARG A 167 11.63 5.53 22.88
C ARG A 167 10.13 5.30 23.13
N SER A 168 9.72 5.41 24.40
CA SER A 168 8.31 5.30 24.81
C SER A 168 7.41 6.38 24.21
N ASP A 169 7.93 7.56 23.94
CA ASP A 169 7.16 8.67 23.38
C ASP A 169 7.03 8.54 21.85
N ILE A 170 8.05 8.02 21.18
CA ILE A 170 7.94 7.61 19.75
C ILE A 170 6.81 6.59 19.60
N GLU A 171 6.69 5.66 20.51
CA GLU A 171 5.61 4.66 20.54
C GLU A 171 4.22 5.29 20.63
N LYS A 172 4.06 6.24 21.56
CA LYS A 172 2.80 6.99 21.73
C LYS A 172 2.41 7.74 20.46
N MET A 173 3.39 8.35 19.77
CA MET A 173 3.15 9.03 18.49
C MET A 173 2.65 8.07 17.41
N LEU A 174 3.29 6.92 17.27
CA LEU A 174 2.89 5.93 16.27
C LEU A 174 1.50 5.34 16.53
N LEU A 175 1.11 5.28 17.79
CA LEU A 175 -0.23 4.85 18.20
C LEU A 175 -1.27 5.97 18.10
N GLY A 176 -0.86 7.21 17.78
CA GLY A 176 -1.74 8.38 17.74
C GLY A 176 -2.17 8.87 19.13
N ALA A 177 -1.45 8.46 20.16
CA ALA A 177 -1.72 8.86 21.56
C ALA A 177 -1.04 10.18 21.96
N ALA A 178 -0.07 10.64 21.18
CA ALA A 178 0.59 11.95 21.34
C ALA A 178 0.92 12.55 19.98
N SER A 179 0.96 13.89 19.90
CA SER A 179 1.48 14.61 18.73
C SER A 179 2.94 15.04 18.97
N LEU A 180 3.64 15.40 17.89
CA LEU A 180 5.01 15.95 17.97
C LEU A 180 5.08 17.23 18.84
N GLU A 181 3.99 18.00 18.91
CA GLU A 181 3.92 19.23 19.69
C GLU A 181 3.72 19.00 21.20
N GLN A 182 3.41 17.76 21.59
CA GLN A 182 3.15 17.36 22.98
C GLN A 182 4.35 16.64 23.62
N LEU A 183 5.43 16.44 22.88
CA LEU A 183 6.67 15.79 23.30
C LEU A 183 7.79 16.81 23.51
#